data_42f8cb17056f39722d12ecc3fc413e61
#
_entry.id   42f8cb17056f39722d12ecc3fc413e61
#
_cell.length_a   1.000
_cell.length_b   1.000
_cell.length_c   1.000
_cell.angle_alpha   90.00
_cell.angle_beta   90.00
_cell.angle_gamma   90.00
#
_symmetry.space_group_name_H-M   'P 1'
#
loop_
_entity.id
_entity.type
_entity.pdbx_description
1 polymer ?
#
loop_
_entity_poly.entity_id
_entity_poly.type
_entity_poly.pdbx_seq_one_letter_code
_entity_poly.pdbx_strand_id
1 'polypeptide(L)'
;MNDSRILGQLIALLHAGLSFPQAERAANVDELSPGAAHRYGYLRAIVLNSGGQPAQAMERVRQVIDENQAQLRRVELANASPRATVRLVLWLPVAALIIGQLSGMGSLQILLRAPIALASVLVGGVLLAVGSYWSARMLRSARLVPHDDAIYFDGIAIALSAGLPTDRAIALARIDSELRENLQCDLQEVVELSKTTGAALGKLLTEKADSIRGEANYRKSLALEKLSVRLMIPLGASVLPAFALIAVVPLAMSFLIDQNGG
;
A
#
# COMPACT_ATOMS: atom_id res chain seq x y z
N MET A 1 -6.76 -0.32 11.21
CA MET A 1 -7.28 0.41 12.39
C MET A 1 -7.45 -0.48 13.61
N ASN A 2 -7.63 -1.77 13.44
CA ASN A 2 -7.82 -2.71 14.57
C ASN A 2 -6.50 -3.06 15.27
N ASP A 3 -5.41 -3.27 14.51
CA ASP A 3 -4.12 -3.73 15.04
C ASP A 3 -3.51 -2.78 16.09
N SER A 4 -3.48 -1.47 15.82
CA SER A 4 -2.97 -0.47 16.77
C SER A 4 -3.80 -0.40 18.06
N ARG A 5 -5.12 -0.63 17.98
CA ARG A 5 -5.99 -0.68 19.15
C ARG A 5 -5.71 -1.93 19.98
N ILE A 6 -5.60 -3.09 19.34
CA ILE A 6 -5.30 -4.38 20.01
C ILE A 6 -3.97 -4.28 20.75
N LEU A 7 -2.91 -3.80 20.07
CA LEU A 7 -1.60 -3.62 20.70
C LEU A 7 -1.63 -2.55 21.80
N GLY A 8 -2.40 -1.48 21.62
CA GLY A 8 -2.59 -0.47 22.66
C GLY A 8 -3.25 -1.04 23.92
N GLN A 9 -4.25 -1.90 23.77
CA GLN A 9 -4.89 -2.61 24.89
C GLN A 9 -3.91 -3.58 25.56
N LEU A 10 -3.14 -4.35 24.76
CA LEU A 10 -2.11 -5.25 25.27
C LEU A 10 -1.09 -4.50 26.13
N ILE A 11 -0.55 -3.39 25.62
CA ILE A 11 0.43 -2.55 26.32
C ILE A 11 -0.17 -2.00 27.64
N ALA A 12 -1.40 -1.48 27.59
CA ALA A 12 -2.07 -0.95 28.78
C ALA A 12 -2.25 -2.03 29.86
N LEU A 13 -2.62 -3.25 29.47
CA LEU A 13 -2.77 -4.39 30.38
C LEU A 13 -1.43 -4.81 30.99
N LEU A 14 -0.35 -4.79 30.21
CA LEU A 14 1.00 -5.06 30.69
C LEU A 14 1.47 -4.01 31.70
N HIS A 15 1.22 -2.74 31.44
CA HIS A 15 1.51 -1.65 32.40
C HIS A 15 0.64 -1.71 33.65
N ALA A 16 -0.58 -2.25 33.54
CA ALA A 16 -1.44 -2.51 34.69
C ALA A 16 -0.99 -3.71 35.54
N GLY A 17 0.11 -4.39 35.14
CA GLY A 17 0.70 -5.48 35.91
C GLY A 17 0.16 -6.89 35.59
N LEU A 18 -0.63 -7.05 34.53
CA LEU A 18 -1.05 -8.39 34.09
C LEU A 18 0.14 -9.16 33.53
N SER A 19 0.14 -10.48 33.77
CA SER A 19 1.12 -11.34 33.14
C SER A 19 0.95 -11.35 31.60
N PHE A 20 2.04 -11.55 30.86
CA PHE A 20 2.02 -11.48 29.40
C PHE A 20 0.95 -12.40 28.77
N PRO A 21 0.80 -13.70 29.19
CA PRO A 21 -0.23 -14.56 28.64
C PRO A 21 -1.67 -14.14 28.98
N GLN A 22 -1.87 -13.46 30.12
CA GLN A 22 -3.20 -12.93 30.48
C GLN A 22 -3.54 -11.71 29.65
N ALA A 23 -2.59 -10.81 29.46
CA ALA A 23 -2.75 -9.61 28.64
C ALA A 23 -2.98 -9.97 27.15
N GLU A 24 -2.30 -10.97 26.61
CA GLU A 24 -2.52 -11.49 25.24
C GLU A 24 -3.97 -11.94 25.01
N ARG A 25 -4.48 -12.78 25.92
CA ARG A 25 -5.87 -13.28 25.85
C ARG A 25 -6.90 -12.15 25.97
N ALA A 26 -6.68 -11.23 26.87
CA ALA A 26 -7.61 -10.11 27.09
C ALA A 26 -7.60 -9.09 25.95
N ALA A 27 -6.48 -8.93 25.24
CA ALA A 27 -6.35 -8.01 24.12
C ALA A 27 -6.80 -8.62 22.78
N ASN A 28 -7.12 -9.92 22.70
CA ASN A 28 -7.49 -10.64 21.48
C ASN A 28 -6.44 -10.52 20.37
N VAL A 29 -5.18 -10.80 20.68
CA VAL A 29 -4.06 -10.68 19.72
C VAL A 29 -4.21 -11.57 18.49
N ASP A 30 -5.04 -12.60 18.54
CA ASP A 30 -5.36 -13.49 17.42
C ASP A 30 -6.11 -12.78 16.27
N GLU A 31 -6.71 -11.63 16.53
CA GLU A 31 -7.39 -10.79 15.54
C GLU A 31 -6.44 -9.85 14.77
N LEU A 32 -5.13 -9.91 15.03
CA LEU A 32 -4.14 -9.11 14.32
C LEU A 32 -4.10 -9.47 12.83
N SER A 33 -3.90 -8.45 11.98
CA SER A 33 -3.68 -8.70 10.57
C SER A 33 -2.43 -9.55 10.33
N PRO A 34 -2.33 -10.33 9.22
CA PRO A 34 -1.21 -11.24 8.98
C PRO A 34 0.17 -10.56 9.08
N GLY A 35 0.29 -9.31 8.61
CA GLY A 35 1.54 -8.55 8.70
C GLY A 35 1.88 -8.09 10.12
N ALA A 36 0.87 -7.73 10.92
CA ALA A 36 1.05 -7.37 12.32
C ALA A 36 1.33 -8.62 13.18
N ALA A 37 0.61 -9.71 12.93
CA ALA A 37 0.78 -10.99 13.61
C ALA A 37 2.20 -11.55 13.43
N HIS A 38 2.76 -11.47 12.21
CA HIS A 38 4.14 -11.91 11.96
C HIS A 38 5.16 -11.12 12.80
N ARG A 39 5.07 -9.78 12.78
CA ARG A 39 5.96 -8.91 13.60
C ARG A 39 5.78 -9.15 15.09
N TYR A 40 4.54 -9.23 15.52
CA TYR A 40 4.19 -9.54 16.89
C TYR A 40 4.79 -10.87 17.33
N GLY A 41 4.59 -11.95 16.57
CA GLY A 41 5.10 -13.28 16.86
C GLY A 41 6.62 -13.33 16.96
N TYR A 42 7.32 -12.67 16.02
CA TYR A 42 8.78 -12.59 16.03
C TYR A 42 9.31 -11.88 17.30
N LEU A 43 8.84 -10.67 17.59
CA LEU A 43 9.31 -9.92 18.75
C LEU A 43 8.86 -10.53 20.08
N ARG A 44 7.67 -11.16 20.09
CA ARG A 44 7.20 -11.97 21.22
C ARG A 44 8.17 -13.10 21.57
N ALA A 45 8.62 -13.86 20.56
CA ALA A 45 9.58 -14.94 20.76
C ALA A 45 10.90 -14.42 21.36
N ILE A 46 11.41 -13.27 20.88
CA ILE A 46 12.61 -12.63 21.43
C ILE A 46 12.39 -12.22 22.90
N VAL A 47 11.29 -11.55 23.22
CA VAL A 47 10.99 -11.12 24.60
C VAL A 47 10.92 -12.30 25.56
N LEU A 48 10.21 -13.38 25.18
CA LEU A 48 10.08 -14.57 26.03
C LEU A 48 11.42 -15.28 26.28
N ASN A 49 12.30 -15.29 25.27
CA ASN A 49 13.61 -15.94 25.37
C ASN A 49 14.69 -15.04 25.98
N SER A 50 14.53 -13.72 25.93
CA SER A 50 15.49 -12.75 26.50
C SER A 50 15.19 -12.39 27.96
N GLY A 51 13.97 -12.63 28.44
CA GLY A 51 13.51 -12.12 29.73
C GLY A 51 13.29 -10.60 29.75
N GLY A 52 13.18 -9.97 28.59
CA GLY A 52 12.99 -8.53 28.46
C GLY A 52 11.62 -8.03 28.92
N GLN A 53 11.45 -6.72 28.91
CA GLN A 53 10.18 -6.08 29.29
C GLN A 53 9.19 -6.17 28.12
N PRO A 54 8.08 -6.94 28.23
CA PRO A 54 7.14 -7.14 27.13
C PRO A 54 6.50 -5.84 26.64
N ALA A 55 6.22 -4.91 27.55
CA ALA A 55 5.58 -3.63 27.21
C ALA A 55 6.41 -2.82 26.22
N GLN A 56 7.72 -2.65 26.44
CA GLN A 56 8.60 -1.91 25.53
C GLN A 56 8.67 -2.53 24.14
N ALA A 57 8.75 -3.87 24.06
CA ALA A 57 8.76 -4.56 22.78
C ALA A 57 7.45 -4.36 22.02
N MET A 58 6.32 -4.44 22.72
CA MET A 58 5.00 -4.22 22.11
C MET A 58 4.76 -2.77 21.71
N GLU A 59 5.29 -1.80 22.45
CA GLU A 59 5.32 -0.39 22.04
C GLU A 59 6.05 -0.20 20.71
N ARG A 60 7.20 -0.88 20.54
CA ARG A 60 7.93 -0.86 19.28
C ARG A 60 7.13 -1.45 18.11
N VAL A 61 6.46 -2.61 18.32
CA VAL A 61 5.56 -3.21 17.32
C VAL A 61 4.45 -2.21 16.93
N ARG A 62 3.82 -1.60 17.92
CA ARG A 62 2.75 -0.63 17.71
C ARG A 62 3.24 0.59 16.93
N GLN A 63 4.38 1.16 17.32
CA GLN A 63 4.98 2.30 16.61
C GLN A 63 5.17 2.00 15.12
N VAL A 64 5.78 0.85 14.79
CA VAL A 64 6.01 0.45 13.38
C VAL A 64 4.69 0.26 12.62
N ILE A 65 3.67 -0.29 13.27
CA ILE A 65 2.34 -0.45 12.66
C ILE A 65 1.68 0.90 12.42
N ASP A 66 1.74 1.82 13.38
CA ASP A 66 1.17 3.16 13.26
C ASP A 66 1.85 3.97 12.15
N GLU A 67 3.19 3.90 12.05
CA GLU A 67 3.95 4.52 10.96
C GLU A 67 3.57 3.97 9.58
N ASN A 68 3.45 2.64 9.45
CA ASN A 68 3.00 2.02 8.21
C ASN A 68 1.57 2.44 7.83
N GLN A 69 0.65 2.52 8.80
CA GLN A 69 -0.72 2.97 8.55
C GLN A 69 -0.76 4.45 8.15
N ALA A 70 0.07 5.30 8.78
CA ALA A 70 0.18 6.71 8.42
C ALA A 70 0.67 6.89 6.97
N GLN A 71 1.66 6.09 6.56
CA GLN A 71 2.16 6.08 5.18
C GLN A 71 1.08 5.64 4.17
N LEU A 72 0.34 4.57 4.46
CA LEU A 72 -0.75 4.11 3.59
C LEU A 72 -1.82 5.18 3.42
N ARG A 73 -2.20 5.88 4.48
CA ARG A 73 -3.17 7.00 4.41
C ARG A 73 -2.64 8.15 3.56
N ARG A 74 -1.36 8.52 3.67
CA ARG A 74 -0.74 9.55 2.81
C ARG A 74 -0.82 9.16 1.34
N VAL A 75 -0.53 7.90 1.02
CA VAL A 75 -0.63 7.37 -0.34
C VAL A 75 -2.07 7.37 -0.85
N GLU A 76 -3.04 6.99 -0.02
CA GLU A 76 -4.46 7.02 -0.39
C GLU A 76 -4.94 8.46 -0.67
N LEU A 77 -4.56 9.41 0.17
CA LEU A 77 -4.90 10.83 -0.02
C LEU A 77 -4.25 11.40 -1.29
N ALA A 78 -2.99 11.09 -1.55
CA ALA A 78 -2.30 11.53 -2.75
C ALA A 78 -2.94 10.96 -4.03
N ASN A 79 -3.50 9.74 -3.98
CA ASN A 79 -4.16 9.08 -5.12
C ASN A 79 -5.66 9.40 -5.24
N ALA A 80 -6.26 10.15 -4.32
CA ALA A 80 -7.69 10.49 -4.36
C ALA A 80 -8.02 11.42 -5.53
N SER A 81 -7.19 12.42 -5.78
CA SER A 81 -7.37 13.42 -6.86
C SER A 81 -7.32 12.81 -8.27
N PRO A 82 -6.31 11.99 -8.64
CA PRO A 82 -6.27 11.34 -9.95
C PRO A 82 -7.46 10.42 -10.22
N ARG A 83 -7.95 9.71 -9.20
CA ARG A 83 -9.11 8.81 -9.33
C ARG A 83 -10.40 9.56 -9.64
N ALA A 84 -10.60 10.74 -9.06
CA ALA A 84 -11.76 11.57 -9.33
C ALA A 84 -11.76 12.06 -10.78
N THR A 85 -10.63 12.53 -11.28
CA THR A 85 -10.46 12.98 -12.66
C THR A 85 -10.70 11.84 -13.66
N VAL A 86 -10.14 10.66 -13.42
CA VAL A 86 -10.38 9.47 -14.26
C VAL A 86 -11.85 9.11 -14.31
N ARG A 87 -12.56 9.13 -13.17
CA ARG A 87 -13.98 8.85 -13.10
C ARG A 87 -14.80 9.87 -13.90
N LEU A 88 -14.45 11.15 -13.79
CA LEU A 88 -15.11 12.23 -14.51
C LEU A 88 -14.93 12.08 -16.03
N VAL A 89 -13.71 11.79 -16.49
CA VAL A 89 -13.38 11.54 -17.90
C VAL A 89 -14.10 10.31 -18.45
N LEU A 90 -14.24 9.24 -17.66
CA LEU A 90 -15.00 8.03 -18.02
C LEU A 90 -16.51 8.29 -18.20
N TRP A 91 -17.08 9.25 -17.45
CA TRP A 91 -18.49 9.63 -17.57
C TRP A 91 -18.75 10.59 -18.72
N LEU A 92 -17.73 11.23 -19.27
CA LEU A 92 -17.84 12.22 -20.35
C LEU A 92 -18.56 11.67 -21.61
N PRO A 93 -18.23 10.46 -22.13
CA PRO A 93 -18.94 9.89 -23.27
C PRO A 93 -20.42 9.62 -23.00
N VAL A 94 -20.74 9.16 -21.79
CA VAL A 94 -22.13 8.91 -21.38
C VAL A 94 -22.91 10.22 -21.27
N ALA A 95 -22.31 11.26 -20.67
CA ALA A 95 -22.89 12.58 -20.59
C ALA A 95 -23.14 13.18 -21.99
N ALA A 96 -22.20 13.02 -22.92
CA ALA A 96 -22.34 13.49 -24.30
C ALA A 96 -23.51 12.83 -25.02
N LEU A 97 -23.74 11.53 -24.86
CA LEU A 97 -24.90 10.81 -25.40
C LEU A 97 -26.22 11.32 -24.80
N ILE A 98 -26.26 11.58 -23.50
CA ILE A 98 -27.46 12.10 -22.81
C ILE A 98 -27.77 13.50 -23.31
N ILE A 99 -26.78 14.37 -23.42
CA ILE A 99 -26.96 15.75 -23.93
C ILE A 99 -27.42 15.71 -25.39
N GLY A 100 -26.82 14.89 -26.22
CA GLY A 100 -27.24 14.69 -27.61
C GLY A 100 -28.70 14.25 -27.74
N GLN A 101 -29.16 13.36 -26.85
CA GLN A 101 -30.56 12.93 -26.81
C GLN A 101 -31.51 14.07 -26.38
N LEU A 102 -31.14 14.82 -25.33
CA LEU A 102 -31.95 15.96 -24.83
C LEU A 102 -32.03 17.12 -25.82
N SER A 103 -31.01 17.28 -26.66
CA SER A 103 -30.94 18.30 -27.72
C SER A 103 -31.80 17.97 -28.94
N GLY A 104 -32.56 16.85 -28.93
CA GLY A 104 -33.42 16.46 -30.01
C GLY A 104 -32.70 15.77 -31.19
N MET A 105 -31.40 15.53 -31.10
CA MET A 105 -30.59 14.91 -32.17
C MET A 105 -30.89 13.42 -32.38
N GLY A 106 -31.82 12.83 -31.64
CA GLY A 106 -32.25 11.43 -31.83
C GLY A 106 -31.14 10.41 -31.72
N SER A 107 -30.07 10.72 -30.99
CA SER A 107 -28.83 9.89 -30.92
C SER A 107 -29.10 8.42 -30.52
N LEU A 108 -30.10 8.20 -29.68
CA LEU A 108 -30.49 6.82 -29.26
C LEU A 108 -31.26 6.09 -30.38
N GLN A 109 -32.09 6.81 -31.18
CA GLN A 109 -32.80 6.21 -32.30
C GLN A 109 -31.83 5.84 -33.44
N ILE A 110 -30.81 6.64 -33.65
CA ILE A 110 -29.78 6.40 -34.65
C ILE A 110 -28.91 5.21 -34.23
N LEU A 111 -28.62 5.09 -32.93
CA LEU A 111 -27.89 3.96 -32.38
C LEU A 111 -28.60 2.62 -32.67
N LEU A 112 -29.94 2.59 -32.64
CA LEU A 112 -30.75 1.42 -32.93
C LEU A 112 -30.98 1.15 -34.43
N ARG A 113 -30.92 2.21 -35.25
CA ARG A 113 -31.19 2.11 -36.71
C ARG A 113 -29.91 1.97 -37.55
N ALA A 114 -28.78 2.49 -37.09
CA ALA A 114 -27.50 2.42 -37.81
C ALA A 114 -26.55 1.41 -37.19
N PRO A 115 -26.33 0.24 -37.81
CA PRO A 115 -25.46 -0.80 -37.27
C PRO A 115 -24.00 -0.31 -37.05
N ILE A 116 -23.56 0.66 -37.84
CA ILE A 116 -22.23 1.29 -37.69
C ILE A 116 -22.14 2.08 -36.40
N ALA A 117 -23.19 2.82 -36.00
CA ALA A 117 -23.22 3.57 -34.76
C ALA A 117 -23.22 2.64 -33.53
N LEU A 118 -23.98 1.54 -33.61
CA LEU A 118 -23.96 0.51 -32.55
C LEU A 118 -22.58 -0.14 -32.42
N ALA A 119 -21.97 -0.51 -33.54
CA ALA A 119 -20.64 -1.11 -33.57
C ALA A 119 -19.58 -0.16 -32.98
N SER A 120 -19.63 1.14 -33.30
CA SER A 120 -18.68 2.12 -32.76
C SER A 120 -18.79 2.27 -31.25
N VAL A 121 -20.01 2.28 -30.68
CA VAL A 121 -20.22 2.32 -29.24
C VAL A 121 -19.74 1.04 -28.54
N LEU A 122 -19.97 -0.12 -29.12
CA LEU A 122 -19.48 -1.40 -28.59
C LEU A 122 -17.94 -1.44 -28.59
N VAL A 123 -17.29 -1.07 -29.69
CA VAL A 123 -15.82 -1.02 -29.78
C VAL A 123 -15.25 -0.01 -28.78
N GLY A 124 -15.85 1.16 -28.66
CA GLY A 124 -15.46 2.17 -27.67
C GLY A 124 -15.60 1.65 -26.23
N GLY A 125 -16.69 0.94 -25.92
CA GLY A 125 -16.91 0.30 -24.62
C GLY A 125 -15.86 -0.78 -24.30
N VAL A 126 -15.52 -1.61 -25.27
CA VAL A 126 -14.45 -2.61 -25.13
C VAL A 126 -13.10 -1.92 -24.90
N LEU A 127 -12.80 -0.83 -25.60
CA LEU A 127 -11.56 -0.06 -25.42
C LEU A 127 -11.44 0.49 -23.99
N LEU A 128 -12.54 1.04 -23.44
CA LEU A 128 -12.58 1.50 -22.04
C LEU A 128 -12.40 0.35 -21.04
N ALA A 129 -13.03 -0.80 -21.30
CA ALA A 129 -12.88 -1.98 -20.45
C ALA A 129 -11.42 -2.51 -20.44
N VAL A 130 -10.79 -2.59 -21.60
CA VAL A 130 -9.38 -3.00 -21.76
C VAL A 130 -8.45 -2.01 -21.06
N GLY A 131 -8.65 -0.70 -21.25
CA GLY A 131 -7.84 0.34 -20.60
C GLY A 131 -7.96 0.31 -19.08
N SER A 132 -9.19 0.13 -18.55
CA SER A 132 -9.44 0.03 -17.12
C SER A 132 -8.84 -1.27 -16.52
N TYR A 133 -8.96 -2.39 -17.22
CA TYR A 133 -8.35 -3.66 -16.80
C TYR A 133 -6.83 -3.59 -16.79
N TRP A 134 -6.22 -3.00 -17.81
CA TRP A 134 -4.77 -2.80 -17.89
C TRP A 134 -4.27 -1.93 -16.73
N SER A 135 -4.93 -0.82 -16.48
CA SER A 135 -4.63 0.08 -15.36
C SER A 135 -4.77 -0.63 -14.01
N ALA A 136 -5.84 -1.42 -13.82
CA ALA A 136 -6.05 -2.20 -12.60
C ALA A 136 -4.98 -3.29 -12.40
N ARG A 137 -4.52 -3.93 -13.48
CA ARG A 137 -3.45 -4.93 -13.45
C ARG A 137 -2.10 -4.29 -13.03
N MET A 138 -1.77 -3.13 -13.59
CA MET A 138 -0.56 -2.38 -13.20
C MET A 138 -0.59 -1.99 -11.71
N LEU A 139 -1.75 -1.58 -11.21
CA LEU A 139 -1.91 -1.22 -9.81
C LEU A 139 -1.76 -2.43 -8.86
N ARG A 140 -2.21 -3.62 -9.28
CA ARG A 140 -2.06 -4.86 -8.49
C ARG A 140 -0.60 -5.33 -8.42
N SER A 141 0.15 -5.24 -9.51
CA SER A 141 1.57 -5.64 -9.55
C SER A 141 2.48 -4.72 -8.72
N ALA A 142 2.04 -3.50 -8.43
CA ALA A 142 2.78 -2.56 -7.58
C ALA A 142 2.57 -2.79 -6.07
N ARG A 143 1.72 -3.73 -5.65
CA ARG A 143 1.58 -4.14 -4.26
C ARG A 143 2.76 -5.02 -3.85
N LEU A 144 3.88 -4.38 -3.57
CA LEU A 144 5.04 -5.04 -2.99
C LEU A 144 4.68 -5.49 -1.57
N VAL A 145 4.80 -6.77 -1.29
CA VAL A 145 4.75 -7.31 0.08
C VAL A 145 5.95 -6.70 0.82
N PRO A 146 5.73 -5.97 1.91
CA PRO A 146 6.84 -5.38 2.65
C PRO A 146 7.60 -6.51 3.36
N HIS A 147 8.80 -6.82 2.90
CA HIS A 147 9.74 -7.55 3.72
C HIS A 147 10.31 -6.56 4.73
N ASP A 148 10.12 -6.82 6.01
CA ASP A 148 10.56 -5.93 7.09
C ASP A 148 11.93 -6.40 7.59
N ASP A 149 12.95 -6.16 6.77
CA ASP A 149 14.34 -6.50 7.13
C ASP A 149 14.79 -5.76 8.41
N ALA A 150 14.16 -4.64 8.73
CA ALA A 150 14.46 -3.85 9.92
C ALA A 150 14.03 -4.52 11.23
N ILE A 151 13.12 -5.49 11.19
CA ILE A 151 12.64 -6.20 12.39
C ILE A 151 13.79 -6.95 13.10
N TYR A 152 14.80 -7.34 12.35
CA TYR A 152 15.99 -7.99 12.87
C TYR A 152 16.76 -7.07 13.83
N PHE A 153 16.97 -5.83 13.45
CA PHE A 153 17.64 -4.83 14.29
C PHE A 153 16.81 -4.47 15.52
N ASP A 154 15.49 -4.38 15.40
CA ASP A 154 14.60 -4.23 16.56
C ASP A 154 14.70 -5.39 17.52
N GLY A 155 14.76 -6.62 17.00
CA GLY A 155 14.90 -7.82 17.80
C GLY A 155 16.19 -7.83 18.62
N ILE A 156 17.32 -7.48 17.99
CA ILE A 156 18.62 -7.36 18.70
C ILE A 156 18.55 -6.24 19.75
N ALA A 157 17.99 -5.08 19.40
CA ALA A 157 17.89 -3.95 20.32
C ALA A 157 17.05 -4.30 21.56
N ILE A 158 15.94 -5.03 21.37
CA ILE A 158 15.09 -5.50 22.47
C ILE A 158 15.85 -6.53 23.34
N ALA A 159 16.55 -7.48 22.75
CA ALA A 159 17.33 -8.47 23.48
C ALA A 159 18.47 -7.81 24.29
N LEU A 160 19.14 -6.79 23.73
CA LEU A 160 20.14 -5.99 24.45
C LEU A 160 19.53 -5.18 25.59
N SER A 161 18.33 -4.61 25.41
CA SER A 161 17.62 -3.87 26.47
C SER A 161 17.22 -4.79 27.65
N ALA A 162 17.06 -6.07 27.38
CA ALA A 162 16.85 -7.11 28.39
C ALA A 162 18.14 -7.51 29.15
N GLY A 163 19.30 -6.95 28.77
CA GLY A 163 20.58 -7.24 29.39
C GLY A 163 21.33 -8.43 28.81
N LEU A 164 20.91 -8.95 27.64
CA LEU A 164 21.65 -10.05 26.98
C LEU A 164 22.99 -9.53 26.44
N PRO A 165 24.06 -10.36 26.51
CA PRO A 165 25.31 -10.09 25.80
C PRO A 165 25.07 -9.97 24.29
N THR A 166 25.84 -9.13 23.61
CA THR A 166 25.68 -8.83 22.17
C THR A 166 25.62 -10.11 21.30
N ASP A 167 26.52 -11.06 21.54
CA ASP A 167 26.55 -12.28 20.74
C ASP A 167 25.29 -13.16 20.92
N ARG A 168 24.75 -13.21 22.14
CA ARG A 168 23.49 -13.90 22.41
C ARG A 168 22.28 -13.17 21.82
N ALA A 169 22.26 -11.84 21.90
CA ALA A 169 21.20 -11.04 21.30
C ALA A 169 21.15 -11.22 19.78
N ILE A 170 22.30 -11.22 19.12
CA ILE A 170 22.43 -11.48 17.67
C ILE A 170 21.99 -12.92 17.35
N ALA A 171 22.43 -13.90 18.11
CA ALA A 171 22.07 -15.30 17.89
C ALA A 171 20.55 -15.54 18.07
N LEU A 172 19.93 -14.90 19.06
CA LEU A 172 18.50 -14.99 19.32
C LEU A 172 17.66 -14.39 18.19
N ALA A 173 18.06 -13.24 17.66
CA ALA A 173 17.35 -12.56 16.58
C ALA A 173 17.42 -13.30 15.23
N ARG A 174 18.36 -14.24 15.04
CA ARG A 174 18.54 -15.05 13.82
C ARG A 174 17.54 -16.21 13.68
N ILE A 175 16.77 -16.54 14.70
CA ILE A 175 15.98 -17.79 14.75
C ILE A 175 14.97 -17.90 13.59
N ASP A 176 14.45 -16.77 13.06
CA ASP A 176 13.39 -16.78 12.04
C ASP A 176 13.75 -16.05 10.73
N SER A 177 15.00 -15.64 10.51
CA SER A 177 15.36 -14.89 9.30
C SER A 177 16.56 -15.47 8.56
N GLU A 178 16.37 -15.80 7.27
CA GLU A 178 17.48 -15.94 6.33
C GLU A 178 18.14 -14.57 6.13
N LEU A 179 19.28 -14.38 6.80
CA LEU A 179 19.99 -13.10 6.80
C LEU A 179 20.59 -12.84 5.42
N ARG A 180 20.15 -11.76 4.78
CA ARG A 180 20.82 -11.27 3.58
C ARG A 180 22.20 -10.72 3.92
N GLU A 181 23.17 -10.93 3.06
CA GLU A 181 24.56 -10.42 3.24
C GLU A 181 24.59 -8.93 3.59
N ASN A 182 23.73 -8.12 2.97
CA ASN A 182 23.62 -6.69 3.24
C ASN A 182 23.29 -6.37 4.71
N LEU A 183 22.42 -7.17 5.35
CA LEU A 183 22.06 -6.96 6.75
C LEU A 183 23.19 -7.31 7.70
N GLN A 184 24.05 -8.26 7.31
CA GLN A 184 25.25 -8.59 8.08
C GLN A 184 26.27 -7.46 8.03
N CYS A 185 26.50 -6.88 6.86
CA CYS A 185 27.37 -5.71 6.70
C CYS A 185 26.84 -4.52 7.51
N ASP A 186 25.55 -4.23 7.42
CA ASP A 186 24.91 -3.16 8.18
C ASP A 186 25.05 -3.38 9.70
N LEU A 187 24.89 -4.63 10.16
CA LEU A 187 25.07 -4.97 11.58
C LEU A 187 26.50 -4.75 12.02
N GLN A 188 27.49 -5.21 11.24
CA GLN A 188 28.89 -5.02 11.55
C GLN A 188 29.27 -3.55 11.64
N GLU A 189 28.79 -2.73 10.71
CA GLU A 189 28.99 -1.28 10.72
C GLU A 189 28.47 -0.65 12.01
N VAL A 190 27.24 -0.99 12.43
CA VAL A 190 26.63 -0.43 13.63
C VAL A 190 27.37 -0.89 14.90
N VAL A 191 27.80 -2.17 14.95
CA VAL A 191 28.58 -2.69 16.08
C VAL A 191 29.94 -1.99 16.19
N GLU A 192 30.62 -1.78 15.07
CA GLU A 192 31.91 -1.08 15.05
C GLU A 192 31.77 0.39 15.45
N LEU A 193 30.72 1.05 14.96
CA LEU A 193 30.39 2.42 15.37
C LEU A 193 30.14 2.51 16.88
N SER A 194 29.43 1.56 17.45
CA SER A 194 29.21 1.50 18.92
C SER A 194 30.52 1.34 19.69
N LYS A 195 31.43 0.47 19.23
CA LYS A 195 32.74 0.26 19.86
C LYS A 195 33.63 1.48 19.80
N THR A 196 33.66 2.19 18.67
CA THR A 196 34.54 3.34 18.46
C THR A 196 34.03 4.59 19.17
N THR A 197 32.71 4.78 19.23
CA THR A 197 32.10 6.00 19.81
C THR A 197 31.68 5.83 21.28
N GLY A 198 31.55 4.59 21.77
CA GLY A 198 30.96 4.32 23.08
C GLY A 198 29.45 4.51 23.15
N ALA A 199 28.79 4.76 22.01
CA ALA A 199 27.34 4.92 21.95
C ALA A 199 26.61 3.59 22.24
N ALA A 200 25.45 3.67 22.90
CA ALA A 200 24.65 2.50 23.22
C ALA A 200 24.22 1.72 21.98
N LEU A 201 24.70 0.48 21.80
CA LEU A 201 24.46 -0.35 20.64
C LEU A 201 22.94 -0.54 20.36
N GLY A 202 22.14 -0.77 21.39
CA GLY A 202 20.68 -0.93 21.24
C GLY A 202 20.02 0.31 20.61
N LYS A 203 20.48 1.53 20.98
CA LYS A 203 19.97 2.76 20.38
C LYS A 203 20.37 2.90 18.91
N LEU A 204 21.63 2.63 18.59
CA LEU A 204 22.12 2.66 17.21
C LEU A 204 21.39 1.65 16.31
N LEU A 205 21.07 0.46 16.82
CA LEU A 205 20.30 -0.56 16.09
C LEU A 205 18.86 -0.11 15.85
N THR A 206 18.23 0.56 16.83
CA THR A 206 16.88 1.11 16.64
C THR A 206 16.88 2.20 15.58
N GLU A 207 17.84 3.11 15.60
CA GLU A 207 17.99 4.16 14.57
C GLU A 207 18.28 3.56 13.17
N LYS A 208 19.09 2.49 13.09
CA LYS A 208 19.34 1.79 11.84
C LYS A 208 18.06 1.13 11.31
N ALA A 209 17.25 0.50 12.18
CA ALA A 209 15.96 -0.07 11.84
C ALA A 209 15.01 1.01 11.26
N ASP A 210 14.96 2.17 11.88
CA ASP A 210 14.14 3.29 11.42
C ASP A 210 14.64 3.86 10.09
N SER A 211 15.95 3.95 9.90
CA SER A 211 16.57 4.35 8.63
C SER A 211 16.21 3.40 7.49
N ILE A 212 16.32 2.08 7.71
CA ILE A 212 15.95 1.05 6.71
C ILE A 212 14.47 1.16 6.33
N ARG A 213 13.58 1.35 7.32
CA ARG A 213 12.15 1.56 7.06
C ARG A 213 11.88 2.86 6.32
N GLY A 214 12.56 3.94 6.71
CA GLY A 214 12.49 5.25 6.05
C GLY A 214 12.84 5.14 4.57
N GLU A 215 13.95 4.49 4.25
CA GLU A 215 14.38 4.28 2.87
C GLU A 215 13.41 3.38 2.08
N ALA A 216 12.95 2.29 2.68
CA ALA A 216 11.96 1.41 2.07
C ALA A 216 10.65 2.17 1.77
N ASN A 217 10.19 3.01 2.70
CA ASN A 217 9.00 3.83 2.52
C ASN A 217 9.20 4.92 1.45
N TYR A 218 10.36 5.54 1.40
CA TYR A 218 10.71 6.50 0.34
C TYR A 218 10.71 5.85 -1.03
N ARG A 219 11.36 4.68 -1.19
CA ARG A 219 11.36 3.91 -2.43
C ARG A 219 9.94 3.51 -2.87
N LYS A 220 9.08 3.11 -1.92
CA LYS A 220 7.66 2.82 -2.19
C LYS A 220 6.90 4.06 -2.67
N SER A 221 7.11 5.20 -2.03
CA SER A 221 6.48 6.46 -2.43
C SER A 221 6.88 6.88 -3.85
N LEU A 222 8.16 6.80 -4.18
CA LEU A 222 8.66 7.06 -5.55
C LEU A 222 8.08 6.07 -6.58
N ALA A 223 7.98 4.80 -6.23
CA ALA A 223 7.38 3.79 -7.12
C ALA A 223 5.91 4.07 -7.40
N LEU A 224 5.14 4.50 -6.39
CA LEU A 224 3.74 4.88 -6.52
C LEU A 224 3.56 6.17 -7.34
N GLU A 225 4.43 7.15 -7.16
CA GLU A 225 4.43 8.39 -7.94
C GLU A 225 4.69 8.10 -9.43
N LYS A 226 5.74 7.33 -9.72
CA LYS A 226 6.03 6.87 -11.09
C LYS A 226 4.89 6.04 -11.69
N LEU A 227 4.22 5.24 -10.88
CA LEU A 227 3.06 4.46 -11.31
C LEU A 227 1.89 5.38 -11.67
N SER A 228 1.62 6.42 -10.89
CA SER A 228 0.54 7.39 -11.17
C SER A 228 0.72 8.05 -12.55
N VAL A 229 1.94 8.44 -12.89
CA VAL A 229 2.27 8.98 -14.23
C VAL A 229 2.10 7.91 -15.32
N ARG A 230 2.59 6.69 -15.08
CA ARG A 230 2.46 5.58 -16.04
C ARG A 230 1.01 5.16 -16.30
N LEU A 231 0.11 5.33 -15.32
CA LEU A 231 -1.32 5.04 -15.48
C LEU A 231 -2.03 6.03 -16.42
N MET A 232 -1.47 7.23 -16.63
CA MET A 232 -2.03 8.19 -17.59
C MET A 232 -1.89 7.69 -19.04
N ILE A 233 -0.88 6.88 -19.37
CA ILE A 233 -0.65 6.37 -20.73
C ILE A 233 -1.78 5.43 -21.18
N PRO A 234 -2.11 4.32 -20.47
CA PRO A 234 -3.20 3.43 -20.90
C PRO A 234 -4.56 4.12 -20.84
N LEU A 235 -4.77 5.03 -19.89
CA LEU A 235 -6.01 5.82 -19.80
C LEU A 235 -6.14 6.77 -20.99
N GLY A 236 -5.11 7.56 -21.30
CA GLY A 236 -5.14 8.47 -22.44
C GLY A 236 -5.30 7.74 -23.78
N ALA A 237 -4.55 6.65 -23.98
CA ALA A 237 -4.60 5.85 -25.19
C ALA A 237 -5.94 5.10 -25.39
N SER A 238 -6.67 4.79 -24.31
CA SER A 238 -7.97 4.11 -24.41
C SER A 238 -9.14 5.08 -24.39
N VAL A 239 -9.10 6.15 -23.59
CA VAL A 239 -10.23 7.05 -23.37
C VAL A 239 -10.46 7.97 -24.58
N LEU A 240 -9.40 8.53 -25.19
CA LEU A 240 -9.53 9.42 -26.35
C LEU A 240 -10.18 8.72 -27.57
N PRO A 241 -9.70 7.54 -28.02
CA PRO A 241 -10.36 6.84 -29.12
C PRO A 241 -11.76 6.36 -28.75
N ALA A 242 -11.95 5.91 -27.50
CA ALA A 242 -13.27 5.47 -27.04
C ALA A 242 -14.28 6.62 -27.03
N PHE A 243 -13.88 7.81 -26.61
CA PHE A 243 -14.72 9.01 -26.67
C PHE A 243 -15.11 9.35 -28.12
N ALA A 244 -14.14 9.31 -29.03
CA ALA A 244 -14.42 9.54 -30.45
C ALA A 244 -15.44 8.53 -31.00
N LEU A 245 -15.30 7.26 -30.68
CA LEU A 245 -16.19 6.18 -31.12
C LEU A 245 -17.58 6.23 -30.47
N ILE A 246 -17.67 6.56 -29.20
CA ILE A 246 -18.92 6.54 -28.43
C ILE A 246 -19.73 7.82 -28.64
N ALA A 247 -19.07 8.99 -28.71
CA ALA A 247 -19.73 10.28 -28.75
C ALA A 247 -19.70 10.93 -30.14
N VAL A 248 -18.52 11.02 -30.77
CA VAL A 248 -18.34 11.77 -32.01
C VAL A 248 -18.96 11.05 -33.21
N VAL A 249 -18.77 9.73 -33.33
CA VAL A 249 -19.30 8.94 -34.46
C VAL A 249 -20.83 8.97 -34.52
N PRO A 250 -21.57 8.63 -33.44
CA PRO A 250 -23.05 8.73 -33.47
C PRO A 250 -23.55 10.15 -33.72
N LEU A 251 -22.89 11.17 -33.18
CA LEU A 251 -23.27 12.56 -33.40
C LEU A 251 -23.04 12.99 -34.85
N ALA A 252 -21.92 12.63 -35.46
CA ALA A 252 -21.65 12.90 -36.87
C ALA A 252 -22.65 12.18 -37.79
N MET A 253 -23.01 10.95 -37.46
CA MET A 253 -24.03 10.19 -38.22
C MET A 253 -25.43 10.85 -38.11
N SER A 254 -25.77 11.41 -36.93
CA SER A 254 -27.05 12.13 -36.79
C SER A 254 -27.16 13.32 -37.75
N PHE A 255 -26.10 14.09 -37.89
CA PHE A 255 -26.07 15.23 -38.82
C PHE A 255 -26.15 14.77 -40.30
N LEU A 256 -25.46 13.68 -40.66
CA LEU A 256 -25.47 13.18 -42.04
C LEU A 256 -26.84 12.58 -42.44
N ILE A 257 -27.56 11.94 -41.53
CA ILE A 257 -28.90 11.39 -41.79
C ILE A 257 -29.92 12.48 -41.85
N ASP A 258 -29.83 13.53 -41.04
CA ASP A 258 -30.73 14.67 -41.03
C ASP A 258 -30.60 15.48 -42.33
N GLN A 259 -29.40 15.63 -42.90
CA GLN A 259 -29.16 16.31 -44.18
C GLN A 259 -29.64 15.53 -45.41
N ASN A 260 -29.71 14.17 -45.31
CA ASN A 260 -30.16 13.33 -46.43
C ASN A 260 -31.65 12.96 -46.38
N GLY A 261 -32.38 13.36 -45.34
CA GLY A 261 -33.80 13.06 -45.11
C GLY A 261 -34.74 14.27 -45.22
N GLY A 262 -34.24 15.44 -45.66
CA GLY A 262 -35.01 16.66 -45.88
C GLY A 262 -35.35 16.89 -47.36
#